data_a1dbd5f49107a41fdf0491bf8780f0ea
#
_entry.id   a1dbd5f49107a41fdf0491bf8780f0ea
#
_cell.length_a   1.000
_cell.length_b   1.000
_cell.length_c   1.000
_cell.angle_alpha   90.00
_cell.angle_beta   90.00
_cell.angle_gamma   90.00
#
_symmetry.space_group_name_H-M   'P 1'
#
loop_
_entity.id
_entity.type
_entity.pdbx_description
1 polymer ?
#
loop_
_entity_poly.entity_id
_entity_poly.type
_entity_poly.pdbx_seq_one_letter_code
_entity_poly.pdbx_strand_id
1 'polypeptide(L)'
;MKMFRHLSSVFAIATIAPLALAATLAATPAIAQADQLPNPDWVALLSDYEKNYWQAPTDAEHGGKVLHADTMKLDEDLAVAINHKAAENLDKDGLNAQRKRALVDSDLQAEETMPDALGPVLGKYMSEGLKSGKLNAVADIFSFNVASTYASKRAAMHPRPYLNRAESSYGGTNDLAGLPATLDIKQSPSWLEHMPGYSNLQKNSSYPSGHTTGAESWGIALAGMIPELAPQIMTRVSEAGNNRIVLGVHYPLDIMGGRIGASAQNGQYWHNEFASSIVPASRQLRDYLGSRCAADGHGTTLAACIANTKASGSGGYTNDFLDPVATEPVVDQASAVRVYTARLTYTFPQDTAQSGADLVAPRGAADVLRLAYPELHADQRNAILKATALDSGYPLWQSSDGWQRINWAKALCARVTLDKHGDVAKVEAADQVALTGPSVVNAQYADAGNHPASDSSAGENSAIAAGPDLATLRAAQRPALISVAIGTAVIAIVGGIRTVRRKSKNQLQRSFSQSSVWRFTEFAFMRCRLHLPPIPSGLPTVPGNWCKANNHGPNDCMPIDLQ
;
A
#
# COMPACT_ATOMS: atom_id res chain seq x y z
N MET A 1 -55.72 -58.52 -25.48
CA MET A 1 -55.05 -57.63 -26.42
C MET A 1 -55.58 -56.22 -26.29
N LYS A 2 -55.16 -55.49 -25.32
CA LYS A 2 -55.37 -54.04 -25.15
C LYS A 2 -54.63 -53.65 -23.86
N MET A 3 -53.34 -53.38 -23.98
CA MET A 3 -52.58 -52.76 -22.88
C MET A 3 -51.16 -52.51 -23.41
N PHE A 4 -50.98 -51.42 -24.15
CA PHE A 4 -49.67 -50.83 -24.49
C PHE A 4 -49.92 -49.61 -25.42
N ARG A 5 -50.39 -48.51 -24.84
CA ARG A 5 -50.38 -47.18 -25.46
C ARG A 5 -50.63 -46.13 -24.41
N HIS A 6 -49.68 -45.87 -23.52
CA HIS A 6 -49.61 -44.62 -22.69
C HIS A 6 -48.28 -44.53 -21.97
N LEU A 7 -47.15 -44.53 -22.69
CA LEU A 7 -45.84 -44.30 -22.08
C LEU A 7 -44.88 -43.50 -22.99
N SER A 8 -45.42 -42.73 -23.93
CA SER A 8 -44.55 -41.98 -24.88
C SER A 8 -44.63 -40.45 -24.80
N SER A 9 -45.34 -39.87 -23.82
CA SER A 9 -45.51 -38.40 -23.76
C SER A 9 -44.92 -37.69 -22.54
N VAL A 10 -44.13 -38.39 -21.71
CA VAL A 10 -43.53 -37.76 -20.49
C VAL A 10 -42.03 -37.47 -20.65
N PHE A 11 -41.38 -37.92 -21.73
CA PHE A 11 -39.93 -37.74 -21.92
C PHE A 11 -39.50 -36.49 -22.72
N ALA A 12 -40.43 -35.70 -23.24
CA ALA A 12 -40.08 -34.56 -24.10
C ALA A 12 -39.97 -33.19 -23.39
N ILE A 13 -40.31 -33.07 -22.10
CA ILE A 13 -40.32 -31.76 -21.39
C ILE A 13 -39.11 -31.57 -20.49
N ALA A 14 -38.33 -32.61 -20.20
CA ALA A 14 -37.21 -32.54 -19.26
C ALA A 14 -35.85 -32.12 -19.86
N THR A 15 -35.74 -31.95 -21.18
CA THR A 15 -34.44 -31.71 -21.85
C THR A 15 -34.19 -30.25 -22.27
N ILE A 16 -35.16 -29.37 -22.18
CA ILE A 16 -34.98 -27.95 -22.62
C ILE A 16 -34.59 -27.01 -21.46
N ALA A 17 -34.94 -27.31 -20.22
CA ALA A 17 -34.65 -26.47 -19.08
C ALA A 17 -33.16 -26.39 -18.66
N PRO A 18 -32.32 -27.42 -18.76
CA PRO A 18 -30.92 -27.34 -18.34
C PRO A 18 -30.01 -26.58 -19.32
N LEU A 19 -30.37 -26.46 -20.61
CA LEU A 19 -29.53 -25.73 -21.57
C LEU A 19 -29.68 -24.21 -21.48
N ALA A 20 -30.85 -23.69 -21.15
CA ALA A 20 -31.09 -22.27 -20.99
C ALA A 20 -30.45 -21.71 -19.67
N LEU A 21 -30.43 -22.55 -18.62
CA LEU A 21 -29.81 -22.17 -17.34
C LEU A 21 -28.27 -22.22 -17.39
N ALA A 22 -27.69 -23.12 -18.18
CA ALA A 22 -26.25 -23.21 -18.40
C ALA A 22 -25.71 -22.06 -19.26
N ALA A 23 -26.49 -21.54 -20.20
CA ALA A 23 -26.09 -20.41 -21.03
C ALA A 23 -26.12 -19.09 -20.28
N THR A 24 -27.05 -18.90 -19.32
CA THR A 24 -27.11 -17.67 -18.49
C THR A 24 -26.06 -17.64 -17.38
N LEU A 25 -25.61 -18.79 -16.88
CA LEU A 25 -24.54 -18.88 -15.87
C LEU A 25 -23.12 -18.73 -16.46
N ALA A 26 -22.93 -19.01 -17.75
CA ALA A 26 -21.66 -18.84 -18.43
C ALA A 26 -21.40 -17.39 -18.92
N ALA A 27 -22.45 -16.57 -19.06
CA ALA A 27 -22.32 -15.19 -19.53
C ALA A 27 -21.98 -14.18 -18.41
N THR A 28 -22.36 -14.46 -17.15
CA THR A 28 -22.13 -13.56 -16.02
C THR A 28 -20.67 -13.44 -15.56
N PRO A 29 -19.82 -14.48 -15.60
CA PRO A 29 -18.40 -14.31 -15.23
C PRO A 29 -17.59 -13.55 -16.27
N ALA A 30 -17.94 -13.62 -17.55
CA ALA A 30 -17.20 -12.96 -18.63
C ALA A 30 -17.38 -11.43 -18.63
N ILE A 31 -18.53 -10.95 -18.21
CA ILE A 31 -18.80 -9.49 -18.13
C ILE A 31 -18.11 -8.90 -16.90
N ALA A 32 -18.08 -9.59 -15.76
CA ALA A 32 -17.37 -9.14 -14.57
C ALA A 32 -15.84 -9.13 -14.74
N GLN A 33 -15.30 -9.97 -15.61
CA GLN A 33 -13.86 -10.08 -15.83
C GLN A 33 -13.33 -9.07 -16.86
N ALA A 34 -14.20 -8.49 -17.69
CA ALA A 34 -13.82 -7.54 -18.73
C ALA A 34 -13.43 -6.14 -18.18
N ASP A 35 -13.80 -5.83 -16.94
CA ASP A 35 -13.55 -4.52 -16.33
C ASP A 35 -12.37 -4.53 -15.32
N GLN A 36 -11.76 -5.69 -15.05
CA GLN A 36 -10.64 -5.78 -14.12
C GLN A 36 -9.35 -5.19 -14.71
N LEU A 37 -8.62 -4.42 -13.89
CA LEU A 37 -7.29 -3.95 -14.24
C LEU A 37 -6.27 -5.07 -14.04
N PRO A 38 -5.35 -5.29 -15.01
CA PRO A 38 -4.23 -6.21 -14.82
C PRO A 38 -3.28 -5.72 -13.73
N ASN A 39 -2.48 -6.63 -13.19
CA ASN A 39 -1.38 -6.25 -12.32
C ASN A 39 -0.43 -5.29 -13.06
N PRO A 40 0.08 -4.24 -12.41
CA PRO A 40 1.07 -3.35 -13.00
C PRO A 40 2.30 -4.12 -13.48
N ASP A 41 2.79 -3.77 -14.66
CA ASP A 41 4.12 -4.21 -15.11
C ASP A 41 5.18 -3.35 -14.42
N TRP A 42 5.75 -3.84 -13.35
CA TRP A 42 6.70 -3.13 -12.50
C TRP A 42 8.00 -2.78 -13.21
N VAL A 43 8.44 -3.61 -14.18
CA VAL A 43 9.66 -3.33 -14.94
C VAL A 43 9.43 -2.15 -15.88
N ALA A 44 8.31 -2.17 -16.60
CA ALA A 44 7.96 -1.07 -17.50
C ALA A 44 7.69 0.23 -16.72
N LEU A 45 6.92 0.14 -15.60
CA LEU A 45 6.54 1.27 -14.75
C LEU A 45 7.77 1.99 -14.16
N LEU A 46 8.80 1.26 -13.79
CA LEU A 46 9.98 1.78 -13.10
C LEU A 46 11.20 1.92 -14.02
N SER A 47 11.04 1.71 -15.33
CA SER A 47 12.13 1.70 -16.31
C SER A 47 12.81 3.06 -16.54
N ASP A 48 12.20 4.15 -16.07
CA ASP A 48 12.80 5.49 -16.14
C ASP A 48 14.15 5.55 -15.42
N TYR A 49 14.27 4.83 -14.30
CA TYR A 49 15.52 4.75 -13.55
C TYR A 49 16.67 4.21 -14.40
N GLU A 50 16.46 3.09 -15.10
CA GLU A 50 17.48 2.43 -15.90
C GLU A 50 17.80 3.22 -17.19
N LYS A 51 16.82 3.94 -17.71
CA LYS A 51 17.00 4.74 -18.94
C LYS A 51 17.76 6.04 -18.69
N ASN A 52 17.57 6.66 -17.52
CA ASN A 52 18.02 8.03 -17.31
C ASN A 52 19.07 8.19 -16.21
N TYR A 53 19.21 7.24 -15.26
CA TYR A 53 20.09 7.43 -14.10
C TYR A 53 21.16 6.35 -13.96
N TRP A 54 20.79 5.09 -14.10
CA TRP A 54 21.69 3.96 -13.90
C TRP A 54 21.46 2.85 -14.91
N GLN A 55 22.46 2.53 -15.69
CA GLN A 55 22.46 1.37 -16.57
C GLN A 55 22.97 0.14 -15.81
N ALA A 56 22.16 -0.90 -15.75
CA ALA A 56 22.51 -2.16 -15.09
C ALA A 56 23.74 -2.84 -15.74
N PRO A 57 24.52 -3.63 -14.98
CA PRO A 57 25.57 -4.48 -15.55
C PRO A 57 25.00 -5.44 -16.60
N THR A 58 25.71 -5.60 -17.71
CA THR A 58 25.29 -6.52 -18.78
C THR A 58 25.87 -7.93 -18.61
N ASP A 59 27.00 -8.04 -17.93
CA ASP A 59 27.70 -9.29 -17.61
C ASP A 59 28.69 -9.09 -16.44
N ALA A 60 29.44 -10.12 -16.09
CA ALA A 60 30.41 -10.08 -14.99
C ALA A 60 31.63 -9.18 -15.25
N GLU A 61 31.90 -8.83 -16.50
CA GLU A 61 33.07 -8.03 -16.89
C GLU A 61 32.71 -6.55 -17.09
N HIS A 62 31.44 -6.27 -17.38
CA HIS A 62 30.93 -4.92 -17.63
C HIS A 62 30.03 -4.48 -16.47
N GLY A 63 30.59 -3.73 -15.54
CA GLY A 63 29.87 -3.15 -14.41
C GLY A 63 28.78 -2.16 -14.84
N GLY A 64 27.91 -1.80 -13.91
CA GLY A 64 26.88 -0.79 -14.14
C GLY A 64 27.48 0.59 -14.45
N LYS A 65 26.69 1.46 -15.06
CA LYS A 65 27.12 2.77 -15.53
C LYS A 65 26.18 3.88 -15.04
N VAL A 66 26.77 4.98 -14.55
CA VAL A 66 26.04 6.21 -14.24
C VAL A 66 25.70 6.93 -15.54
N LEU A 67 24.43 7.26 -15.76
CA LEU A 67 23.95 7.96 -16.95
C LEU A 67 23.77 9.47 -16.71
N HIS A 68 23.30 9.87 -15.51
CA HIS A 68 23.09 11.27 -15.15
C HIS A 68 23.82 11.59 -13.83
N ALA A 69 25.07 12.04 -13.95
CA ALA A 69 25.98 12.19 -12.81
C ALA A 69 25.49 13.16 -11.73
N ASP A 70 24.89 14.30 -12.11
CA ASP A 70 24.45 15.32 -11.15
C ASP A 70 23.28 14.80 -10.28
N THR A 71 22.31 14.12 -10.89
CA THR A 71 21.19 13.52 -10.16
C THR A 71 21.67 12.40 -9.25
N MET A 72 22.54 11.52 -9.74
CA MET A 72 23.07 10.41 -8.94
C MET A 72 23.96 10.92 -7.81
N LYS A 73 24.73 11.99 -8.04
CA LYS A 73 25.50 12.64 -6.96
C LYS A 73 24.59 13.19 -5.87
N LEU A 74 23.51 13.87 -6.23
CA LEU A 74 22.55 14.38 -5.23
C LEU A 74 21.83 13.23 -4.50
N ASP A 75 21.51 12.14 -5.17
CA ASP A 75 20.93 10.93 -4.58
C ASP A 75 21.84 10.36 -3.49
N GLU A 76 23.15 10.30 -3.75
CA GLU A 76 24.16 9.87 -2.80
C GLU A 76 24.39 10.87 -1.66
N ASP A 77 24.51 12.16 -2.00
CA ASP A 77 24.71 13.23 -1.01
C ASP A 77 23.55 13.29 0.00
N LEU A 78 22.31 13.17 -0.50
CA LEU A 78 21.11 13.11 0.36
C LEU A 78 21.08 11.83 1.20
N ALA A 79 21.44 10.68 0.63
CA ALA A 79 21.51 9.43 1.39
C ALA A 79 22.49 9.54 2.54
N VAL A 80 23.69 10.09 2.32
CA VAL A 80 24.70 10.34 3.36
C VAL A 80 24.19 11.36 4.37
N ALA A 81 23.65 12.50 3.93
CA ALA A 81 23.21 13.57 4.82
C ALA A 81 22.06 13.15 5.75
N ILE A 82 21.05 12.41 5.24
CA ILE A 82 19.95 11.86 6.03
C ILE A 82 20.47 10.83 7.04
N ASN A 83 21.35 9.92 6.60
CA ASN A 83 21.95 8.91 7.47
C ASN A 83 22.80 9.55 8.60
N HIS A 84 23.61 10.56 8.28
CA HIS A 84 24.42 11.29 9.25
C HIS A 84 23.56 12.06 10.23
N LYS A 85 22.51 12.75 9.76
CA LYS A 85 21.58 13.46 10.65
C LYS A 85 20.93 12.52 11.66
N ALA A 86 20.49 11.37 11.21
CA ALA A 86 19.94 10.33 12.09
C ALA A 86 21.00 9.65 12.99
N ALA A 87 22.28 9.89 12.76
CA ALA A 87 23.38 9.41 13.60
C ALA A 87 23.81 10.42 14.68
N GLU A 88 23.09 11.52 14.85
CA GLU A 88 23.32 12.47 15.93
C GLU A 88 22.72 11.97 17.26
N ASN A 89 23.35 12.33 18.39
CA ASN A 89 22.83 12.09 19.76
C ASN A 89 22.49 10.60 20.04
N LEU A 90 23.40 9.71 19.68
CA LEU A 90 23.24 8.29 19.91
C LEU A 90 23.43 7.92 21.38
N ASP A 91 22.69 6.91 21.85
CA ASP A 91 22.93 6.25 23.13
C ASP A 91 24.13 5.28 23.05
N LYS A 92 24.42 4.61 24.19
CA LYS A 92 25.53 3.63 24.28
C LYS A 92 25.45 2.46 23.29
N ASP A 93 24.25 2.17 22.78
CA ASP A 93 23.97 1.09 21.85
C ASP A 93 23.99 1.58 20.38
N GLY A 94 24.37 2.86 20.15
CA GLY A 94 24.40 3.49 18.83
C GLY A 94 23.02 3.83 18.28
N LEU A 95 22.04 4.00 19.16
CA LEU A 95 20.64 4.25 18.81
C LEU A 95 20.15 5.58 19.41
N ASN A 96 19.18 6.18 18.74
CA ASN A 96 18.32 7.24 19.25
C ASN A 96 16.86 6.90 18.92
N ALA A 97 15.91 7.77 19.22
CA ALA A 97 14.50 7.51 18.96
C ALA A 97 14.20 7.24 17.49
N GLN A 98 14.80 8.00 16.56
CA GLN A 98 14.62 7.81 15.12
C GLN A 98 15.20 6.48 14.64
N ARG A 99 16.40 6.10 15.04
CA ARG A 99 17.00 4.81 14.68
C ARG A 99 16.25 3.62 15.26
N LYS A 100 15.72 3.73 16.50
CA LYS A 100 14.84 2.69 17.08
C LYS A 100 13.58 2.49 16.25
N ARG A 101 12.94 3.57 15.81
CA ARG A 101 11.78 3.50 14.92
C ARG A 101 12.15 2.91 13.56
N ALA A 102 13.30 3.29 13.00
CA ALA A 102 13.79 2.74 11.74
C ALA A 102 14.00 1.22 11.81
N LEU A 103 14.46 0.70 12.95
CA LEU A 103 14.58 -0.76 13.16
C LEU A 103 13.22 -1.44 13.18
N VAL A 104 12.21 -0.88 13.87
CA VAL A 104 10.83 -1.41 13.86
C VAL A 104 10.28 -1.46 12.44
N ASP A 105 10.43 -0.37 11.68
CA ASP A 105 9.97 -0.31 10.28
C ASP A 105 10.72 -1.31 9.38
N SER A 106 11.93 -1.72 9.76
CA SER A 106 12.73 -2.68 8.99
C SER A 106 12.25 -4.12 9.11
N ASP A 107 11.44 -4.44 10.10
CA ASP A 107 10.82 -5.77 10.24
C ASP A 107 9.65 -5.98 9.28
N LEU A 108 9.20 -4.89 8.62
CA LEU A 108 8.11 -4.89 7.65
C LEU A 108 6.85 -5.61 8.18
N GLN A 109 6.45 -5.26 9.40
CA GLN A 109 5.23 -5.77 10.04
C GLN A 109 4.20 -4.64 10.12
N ALA A 110 3.08 -4.79 9.39
CA ALA A 110 2.05 -3.77 9.33
C ALA A 110 1.43 -3.47 10.70
N GLU A 111 1.26 -4.50 11.54
CA GLU A 111 0.73 -4.39 12.90
C GLU A 111 1.63 -3.63 13.89
N GLU A 112 2.91 -3.45 13.56
CA GLU A 112 3.85 -2.67 14.38
C GLU A 112 4.07 -1.26 13.80
N THR A 113 4.12 -1.12 12.46
CA THR A 113 4.37 0.16 11.79
C THR A 113 3.11 1.03 11.67
N MET A 114 1.97 0.44 11.27
CA MET A 114 0.78 1.21 10.89
C MET A 114 -0.02 1.81 12.05
N PRO A 115 -0.08 1.23 13.25
CA PRO A 115 -0.81 1.86 14.36
C PRO A 115 -0.36 3.28 14.68
N ASP A 116 0.94 3.56 14.59
CA ASP A 116 1.52 4.89 14.80
C ASP A 116 0.90 5.98 13.92
N ALA A 117 0.51 5.62 12.69
CA ALA A 117 -0.07 6.54 11.72
C ALA A 117 -1.39 7.20 12.19
N LEU A 118 -2.10 6.55 13.12
CA LEU A 118 -3.36 7.05 13.68
C LEU A 118 -3.16 7.86 14.98
N GLY A 119 -1.92 8.00 15.44
CA GLY A 119 -1.60 8.65 16.72
C GLY A 119 -1.86 7.77 17.95
N PRO A 120 -1.55 8.24 19.16
CA PRO A 120 -1.44 7.40 20.34
C PRO A 120 -2.76 6.74 20.78
N VAL A 121 -3.91 7.38 20.61
CA VAL A 121 -5.20 6.82 21.03
C VAL A 121 -5.72 5.80 20.02
N LEU A 122 -5.97 6.23 18.79
CA LEU A 122 -6.52 5.36 17.75
C LEU A 122 -5.52 4.27 17.33
N GLY A 123 -4.22 4.59 17.35
CA GLY A 123 -3.16 3.63 17.07
C GLY A 123 -3.13 2.49 18.09
N LYS A 124 -3.28 2.79 19.39
CA LYS A 124 -3.43 1.77 20.43
C LYS A 124 -4.59 0.82 20.11
N TYR A 125 -5.77 1.37 19.79
CA TYR A 125 -6.95 0.54 19.47
C TYR A 125 -6.70 -0.30 18.21
N MET A 126 -6.11 0.27 17.16
CA MET A 126 -5.78 -0.47 15.95
C MET A 126 -4.80 -1.62 16.24
N SER A 127 -3.73 -1.40 17.00
CA SER A 127 -2.78 -2.45 17.40
C SER A 127 -3.47 -3.58 18.17
N GLU A 128 -4.32 -3.25 19.16
CA GLU A 128 -5.09 -4.22 19.90
C GLU A 128 -6.07 -5.01 19.01
N GLY A 129 -6.71 -4.34 18.05
CA GLY A 129 -7.63 -4.95 17.09
C GLY A 129 -6.94 -5.93 16.14
N LEU A 130 -5.78 -5.55 15.59
CA LEU A 130 -4.97 -6.41 14.74
C LEU A 130 -4.44 -7.63 15.52
N LYS A 131 -3.81 -7.42 16.67
CA LYS A 131 -3.25 -8.50 17.52
C LYS A 131 -4.30 -9.47 18.05
N SER A 132 -5.52 -9.00 18.29
CA SER A 132 -6.64 -9.86 18.75
C SER A 132 -7.43 -10.50 17.60
N GLY A 133 -7.11 -10.24 16.34
CA GLY A 133 -7.84 -10.73 15.17
C GLY A 133 -9.21 -10.07 14.95
N LYS A 134 -9.54 -9.01 15.70
CA LYS A 134 -10.80 -8.25 15.51
C LYS A 134 -10.79 -7.37 14.27
N LEU A 135 -9.61 -7.12 13.69
CA LEU A 135 -9.39 -6.37 12.45
C LEU A 135 -8.83 -7.29 11.36
N ASN A 136 -9.36 -8.53 11.24
CA ASN A 136 -8.88 -9.50 10.27
C ASN A 136 -9.03 -9.04 8.82
N ALA A 137 -10.13 -8.37 8.45
CA ALA A 137 -10.30 -7.85 7.09
C ALA A 137 -9.28 -6.74 6.76
N VAL A 138 -8.88 -5.93 7.75
CA VAL A 138 -7.79 -4.94 7.60
C VAL A 138 -6.44 -5.64 7.46
N ALA A 139 -6.18 -6.66 8.29
CA ALA A 139 -4.97 -7.47 8.19
C ALA A 139 -4.86 -8.18 6.84
N ASP A 140 -5.98 -8.67 6.29
CA ASP A 140 -6.03 -9.25 4.95
C ASP A 140 -5.63 -8.24 3.88
N ILE A 141 -6.14 -6.98 3.94
CA ILE A 141 -5.73 -5.90 3.02
C ILE A 141 -4.20 -5.69 3.08
N PHE A 142 -3.65 -5.59 4.28
CA PHE A 142 -2.21 -5.40 4.45
C PHE A 142 -1.37 -6.58 3.94
N SER A 143 -1.90 -7.81 4.02
CA SER A 143 -1.21 -9.00 3.55
C SER A 143 -1.25 -9.17 2.04
N PHE A 144 -2.35 -8.78 1.38
CA PHE A 144 -2.56 -9.01 -0.06
C PHE A 144 -2.12 -7.86 -0.95
N ASN A 145 -2.00 -6.65 -0.41
CA ASN A 145 -1.68 -5.45 -1.18
C ASN A 145 -0.17 -5.16 -1.29
N VAL A 146 0.68 -6.11 -0.94
CA VAL A 146 2.15 -5.96 -1.09
C VAL A 146 2.61 -6.63 -2.37
N ALA A 147 3.07 -5.82 -3.34
CA ALA A 147 3.59 -6.33 -4.60
C ALA A 147 5.07 -6.71 -4.50
N SER A 148 5.47 -7.69 -5.29
CA SER A 148 6.87 -8.12 -5.38
C SER A 148 7.71 -7.15 -6.22
N THR A 149 8.78 -6.62 -5.64
CA THR A 149 9.77 -5.79 -6.34
C THR A 149 10.86 -6.61 -7.06
N TYR A 150 10.78 -7.94 -7.04
CA TYR A 150 11.85 -8.83 -7.50
C TYR A 150 12.26 -8.61 -8.97
N ALA A 151 11.28 -8.49 -9.87
CA ALA A 151 11.57 -8.30 -11.30
C ALA A 151 12.30 -6.97 -11.57
N SER A 152 11.83 -5.87 -10.96
CA SER A 152 12.46 -4.54 -11.10
C SER A 152 13.84 -4.49 -10.45
N LYS A 153 14.04 -5.17 -9.32
CA LYS A 153 15.36 -5.28 -8.69
C LYS A 153 16.37 -6.00 -9.58
N ARG A 154 15.92 -7.04 -10.26
CA ARG A 154 16.78 -7.76 -11.24
C ARG A 154 17.07 -6.96 -12.49
N ALA A 155 16.17 -6.09 -12.90
CA ALA A 155 16.41 -5.19 -14.03
C ALA A 155 17.42 -4.10 -13.64
N ALA A 156 17.22 -3.43 -12.51
CA ALA A 156 18.05 -2.30 -12.09
C ALA A 156 19.45 -2.71 -11.62
N MET A 157 19.59 -3.78 -10.83
CA MET A 157 20.87 -4.28 -10.31
C MET A 157 21.78 -3.18 -9.73
N HIS A 158 21.21 -2.26 -8.94
CA HIS A 158 21.96 -1.14 -8.36
C HIS A 158 22.53 -1.49 -6.97
N PRO A 159 23.83 -1.25 -6.70
CA PRO A 159 24.44 -1.51 -5.41
C PRO A 159 23.86 -0.65 -4.29
N ARG A 160 23.81 -1.15 -3.08
CA ARG A 160 23.31 -0.40 -1.91
C ARG A 160 24.31 0.63 -1.39
N PRO A 161 23.85 1.71 -0.70
CA PRO A 161 24.72 2.81 -0.26
C PRO A 161 25.88 2.39 0.63
N TYR A 162 25.69 1.38 1.48
CA TYR A 162 26.72 0.93 2.45
C TYR A 162 27.79 -0.01 1.86
N LEU A 163 27.65 -0.40 0.58
CA LEU A 163 28.57 -1.29 -0.08
C LEU A 163 29.65 -0.52 -0.84
N ASN A 164 30.85 -1.13 -0.92
CA ASN A 164 31.81 -0.74 -1.95
C ASN A 164 31.29 -1.21 -3.32
N ARG A 165 30.97 -0.29 -4.20
CA ARG A 165 30.43 -0.58 -5.52
C ARG A 165 31.35 -1.44 -6.39
N ALA A 166 32.66 -1.23 -6.29
CA ALA A 166 33.64 -2.02 -7.03
C ALA A 166 33.70 -3.48 -6.58
N GLU A 167 33.26 -3.77 -5.34
CA GLU A 167 33.28 -5.12 -4.74
C GLU A 167 31.88 -5.75 -4.68
N SER A 168 30.85 -5.02 -5.13
CA SER A 168 29.48 -5.49 -5.10
C SER A 168 29.28 -6.69 -6.02
N SER A 169 28.54 -7.70 -5.53
CA SER A 169 28.14 -8.87 -6.33
C SER A 169 27.20 -8.53 -7.49
N TYR A 170 26.69 -7.31 -7.57
CA TYR A 170 25.93 -6.78 -8.70
C TYR A 170 26.81 -6.16 -9.80
N GLY A 171 28.07 -6.54 -9.79
CA GLY A 171 29.04 -6.06 -10.75
C GLY A 171 29.67 -4.74 -10.34
N GLY A 172 30.98 -4.68 -10.41
CA GLY A 172 31.72 -3.44 -10.28
C GLY A 172 31.21 -2.43 -11.27
N THR A 173 31.33 -1.17 -10.94
CA THR A 173 30.98 -0.08 -11.85
C THR A 173 32.21 0.26 -12.70
N ASN A 174 32.11 0.14 -14.01
CA ASN A 174 33.19 0.54 -14.92
C ASN A 174 33.23 2.05 -15.14
N ASP A 175 32.10 2.74 -14.91
CA ASP A 175 32.01 4.18 -15.12
C ASP A 175 31.14 4.80 -13.99
N LEU A 176 31.81 5.32 -12.97
CA LEU A 176 31.16 6.02 -11.86
C LEU A 176 30.94 7.52 -12.16
N ALA A 177 31.35 8.02 -13.33
CA ALA A 177 31.26 9.43 -13.70
C ALA A 177 31.78 10.40 -12.61
N GLY A 178 32.85 9.99 -11.91
CA GLY A 178 33.45 10.76 -10.82
C GLY A 178 32.83 10.58 -9.45
N LEU A 179 31.78 9.77 -9.31
CA LEU A 179 31.19 9.45 -8.00
C LEU A 179 32.10 8.50 -7.18
N PRO A 180 32.10 8.58 -5.84
CA PRO A 180 32.95 7.72 -4.99
C PRO A 180 32.50 6.27 -5.04
N ALA A 181 33.45 5.33 -5.01
CA ALA A 181 33.13 3.91 -4.94
C ALA A 181 32.51 3.50 -3.59
N THR A 182 32.76 4.24 -2.53
CA THR A 182 32.25 3.98 -1.19
C THR A 182 31.72 5.26 -0.58
N LEU A 183 30.51 5.18 0.02
CA LEU A 183 29.89 6.29 0.75
C LEU A 183 30.17 6.19 2.24
N ASP A 184 30.26 7.34 2.93
CA ASP A 184 30.41 7.40 4.38
C ASP A 184 29.07 7.15 5.09
N ILE A 185 28.62 5.89 5.12
CA ILE A 185 27.38 5.48 5.78
C ILE A 185 27.67 5.07 7.23
N LYS A 186 27.02 5.74 8.18
CA LYS A 186 27.09 5.45 9.63
C LYS A 186 26.18 4.28 9.96
N GLN A 187 26.72 3.08 9.94
CA GLN A 187 26.02 1.87 10.37
C GLN A 187 26.02 1.74 11.90
N SER A 188 25.00 1.12 12.47
CA SER A 188 24.95 0.74 13.88
C SER A 188 25.31 -0.73 14.06
N PRO A 189 26.17 -1.12 15.02
CA PRO A 189 26.44 -2.53 15.31
C PRO A 189 25.19 -3.34 15.64
N SER A 190 24.24 -2.76 16.37
CA SER A 190 22.93 -3.39 16.68
C SER A 190 22.08 -3.68 15.46
N TRP A 191 22.30 -3.03 14.37
CA TRP A 191 21.66 -3.31 13.09
C TRP A 191 21.99 -4.68 12.55
N LEU A 192 23.29 -4.99 12.52
CA LEU A 192 23.82 -6.26 12.01
C LEU A 192 23.32 -7.44 12.84
N GLU A 193 23.08 -7.22 14.14
CA GLU A 193 22.53 -8.22 15.05
C GLU A 193 21.02 -8.39 14.92
N HIS A 194 20.26 -7.30 14.70
CA HIS A 194 18.80 -7.31 14.60
C HIS A 194 18.28 -7.77 13.23
N MET A 195 19.11 -7.70 12.19
CA MET A 195 18.73 -8.04 10.83
C MET A 195 19.63 -9.13 10.25
N PRO A 196 19.40 -10.39 10.62
CA PRO A 196 20.20 -11.51 10.08
C PRO A 196 20.13 -11.63 8.55
N GLY A 197 19.10 -11.03 7.90
CA GLY A 197 19.01 -10.91 6.44
C GLY A 197 19.94 -9.86 5.82
N TYR A 198 20.62 -9.03 6.60
CA TYR A 198 21.51 -7.98 6.06
C TYR A 198 22.69 -8.55 5.28
N SER A 199 23.20 -9.72 5.65
CA SER A 199 24.23 -10.42 4.89
C SER A 199 23.79 -10.78 3.47
N ASN A 200 22.49 -10.91 3.23
CA ASN A 200 21.92 -11.22 1.91
C ASN A 200 21.60 -9.95 1.10
N LEU A 201 21.46 -8.77 1.75
CA LEU A 201 21.21 -7.51 1.05
C LEU A 201 22.36 -7.09 0.11
N GLN A 202 23.59 -7.54 0.36
CA GLN A 202 24.73 -7.34 -0.57
C GLN A 202 24.44 -7.93 -1.96
N LYS A 203 23.60 -8.97 -2.02
CA LYS A 203 23.24 -9.68 -3.26
C LYS A 203 21.88 -9.24 -3.82
N ASN A 204 21.32 -8.15 -3.29
CA ASN A 204 19.98 -7.68 -3.66
C ASN A 204 20.06 -6.20 -4.05
N SER A 205 19.55 -5.86 -5.24
CA SER A 205 19.53 -4.49 -5.75
C SER A 205 18.89 -3.52 -4.76
N SER A 206 19.39 -2.30 -4.69
CA SER A 206 18.77 -1.24 -3.91
C SER A 206 17.44 -0.80 -4.52
N TYR A 207 17.40 -0.58 -5.83
CA TYR A 207 16.22 -0.06 -6.55
C TYR A 207 15.28 -1.16 -7.04
N PRO A 208 13.95 -0.98 -6.85
CA PRO A 208 13.28 -0.05 -5.94
C PRO A 208 13.25 -0.61 -4.51
N SER A 209 12.90 0.24 -3.52
CA SER A 209 12.76 -0.19 -2.13
C SER A 209 11.50 -1.01 -1.88
N GLY A 210 11.65 -2.30 -1.55
CA GLY A 210 10.52 -3.18 -1.20
C GLY A 210 9.85 -2.80 0.12
N HIS A 211 10.60 -2.33 1.12
CA HIS A 211 10.03 -1.84 2.38
C HIS A 211 9.18 -0.59 2.19
N THR A 212 9.63 0.32 1.33
CA THR A 212 8.81 1.50 0.97
C THR A 212 7.54 1.07 0.24
N THR A 213 7.66 0.11 -0.70
CA THR A 213 6.49 -0.44 -1.38
C THR A 213 5.46 -1.00 -0.40
N GLY A 214 5.89 -1.79 0.59
CA GLY A 214 5.01 -2.34 1.61
C GLY A 214 4.35 -1.25 2.46
N ALA A 215 5.15 -0.37 3.06
CA ALA A 215 4.65 0.70 3.92
C ALA A 215 3.68 1.66 3.19
N GLU A 216 4.03 2.10 1.98
CA GLU A 216 3.17 2.96 1.16
C GLU A 216 1.88 2.24 0.74
N SER A 217 1.95 0.94 0.41
CA SER A 217 0.75 0.17 0.09
C SER A 217 -0.22 0.10 1.26
N TRP A 218 0.27 -0.15 2.46
CA TRP A 218 -0.54 -0.12 3.69
C TRP A 218 -1.08 1.27 3.99
N GLY A 219 -0.22 2.28 3.81
CA GLY A 219 -0.60 3.68 4.05
C GLY A 219 -1.69 4.18 3.14
N ILE A 220 -1.60 3.93 1.83
CA ILE A 220 -2.64 4.32 0.86
C ILE A 220 -3.96 3.61 1.21
N ALA A 221 -3.91 2.31 1.53
CA ALA A 221 -5.10 1.57 1.93
C ALA A 221 -5.72 2.14 3.22
N LEU A 222 -4.91 2.39 4.26
CA LEU A 222 -5.39 2.94 5.54
C LEU A 222 -5.91 4.38 5.38
N ALA A 223 -5.19 5.23 4.64
CA ALA A 223 -5.59 6.61 4.37
C ALA A 223 -6.90 6.69 3.58
N GLY A 224 -7.11 5.78 2.63
CA GLY A 224 -8.39 5.66 1.92
C GLY A 224 -9.54 5.21 2.83
N MET A 225 -9.28 4.37 3.85
CA MET A 225 -10.30 3.91 4.82
C MET A 225 -10.58 4.93 5.93
N ILE A 226 -9.60 5.77 6.29
CA ILE A 226 -9.71 6.85 7.31
C ILE A 226 -9.17 8.15 6.72
N PRO A 227 -9.86 8.74 5.72
CA PRO A 227 -9.35 9.91 5.01
C PRO A 227 -9.28 11.16 5.89
N GLU A 228 -9.94 11.20 7.03
CA GLU A 228 -9.83 12.28 8.03
C GLU A 228 -8.40 12.43 8.59
N LEU A 229 -7.59 11.36 8.53
CA LEU A 229 -6.20 11.34 8.97
C LEU A 229 -5.22 11.06 7.82
N ALA A 230 -5.67 11.11 6.55
CA ALA A 230 -4.83 10.79 5.41
C ALA A 230 -3.51 11.58 5.34
N PRO A 231 -3.44 12.89 5.66
CA PRO A 231 -2.16 13.60 5.71
C PRO A 231 -1.16 12.97 6.66
N GLN A 232 -1.57 12.66 7.88
CA GLN A 232 -0.70 12.08 8.90
C GLN A 232 -0.31 10.64 8.57
N ILE A 233 -1.26 9.83 8.05
CA ILE A 233 -1.02 8.45 7.63
C ILE A 233 0.04 8.41 6.53
N MET A 234 -0.13 9.21 5.49
CA MET A 234 0.80 9.25 4.36
C MET A 234 2.19 9.76 4.77
N THR A 235 2.23 10.72 5.70
CA THR A 235 3.51 11.22 6.23
C THR A 235 4.23 10.14 7.04
N ARG A 236 3.51 9.40 7.89
CA ARG A 236 4.09 8.29 8.67
C ARG A 236 4.68 7.19 7.77
N VAL A 237 3.99 6.80 6.70
CA VAL A 237 4.53 5.77 5.79
C VAL A 237 5.67 6.31 4.92
N SER A 238 5.67 7.59 4.58
CA SER A 238 6.83 8.21 3.93
C SER A 238 8.06 8.22 4.85
N GLU A 239 7.85 8.37 6.17
CA GLU A 239 8.93 8.20 7.16
C GLU A 239 9.45 6.76 7.18
N ALA A 240 8.58 5.75 7.14
CA ALA A 240 9.00 4.35 7.09
C ALA A 240 9.88 4.07 5.85
N GLY A 241 9.54 4.66 4.70
CA GLY A 241 10.41 4.67 3.53
C GLY A 241 11.75 5.38 3.79
N ASN A 242 11.72 6.61 4.32
CA ASN A 242 12.91 7.41 4.66
C ASN A 242 13.81 6.70 5.69
N ASN A 243 13.24 5.92 6.58
CA ASN A 243 13.97 5.12 7.57
C ASN A 243 14.88 4.06 6.94
N ARG A 244 14.66 3.69 5.67
CA ARG A 244 15.61 2.86 4.91
C ARG A 244 16.89 3.63 4.55
N ILE A 245 16.79 4.95 4.36
CA ILE A 245 17.95 5.83 4.16
C ILE A 245 18.64 6.08 5.51
N VAL A 246 17.87 6.33 6.57
CA VAL A 246 18.39 6.40 7.95
C VAL A 246 19.24 5.18 8.28
N LEU A 247 18.81 4.02 7.86
CA LEU A 247 19.56 2.77 7.99
C LEU A 247 20.70 2.61 6.96
N GLY A 248 20.87 3.46 5.99
CA GLY A 248 21.95 3.43 4.99
C GLY A 248 21.81 2.32 3.95
N VAL A 249 20.62 1.76 3.75
CA VAL A 249 20.40 0.62 2.84
C VAL A 249 19.74 0.98 1.53
N HIS A 250 19.25 2.20 1.40
CA HIS A 250 18.58 2.72 0.21
C HIS A 250 18.95 4.17 -0.06
N TYR A 251 18.75 4.59 -1.30
CA TYR A 251 18.86 5.97 -1.75
C TYR A 251 17.47 6.62 -1.88
N PRO A 252 17.35 7.95 -1.94
CA PRO A 252 16.09 8.64 -2.22
C PRO A 252 15.34 8.14 -3.46
N LEU A 253 16.04 7.92 -4.59
CA LEU A 253 15.41 7.39 -5.80
C LEU A 253 14.81 6.00 -5.61
N ASP A 254 15.41 5.15 -4.76
CA ASP A 254 14.85 3.83 -4.43
C ASP A 254 13.49 3.96 -3.72
N ILE A 255 13.40 4.95 -2.80
CA ILE A 255 12.17 5.23 -2.05
C ILE A 255 11.09 5.77 -3.00
N MET A 256 11.46 6.71 -3.89
CA MET A 256 10.54 7.24 -4.89
C MET A 256 10.01 6.12 -5.80
N GLY A 257 10.89 5.23 -6.29
CA GLY A 257 10.49 4.07 -7.09
C GLY A 257 9.54 3.12 -6.35
N GLY A 258 9.82 2.82 -5.08
CA GLY A 258 8.96 2.00 -4.22
C GLY A 258 7.55 2.59 -4.05
N ARG A 259 7.45 3.91 -3.87
CA ARG A 259 6.18 4.65 -3.76
C ARG A 259 5.38 4.62 -5.07
N ILE A 260 6.04 4.81 -6.22
CA ILE A 260 5.39 4.75 -7.54
C ILE A 260 4.72 3.39 -7.73
N GLY A 261 5.45 2.31 -7.48
CA GLY A 261 4.94 0.96 -7.60
C GLY A 261 3.78 0.67 -6.63
N ALA A 262 3.88 1.12 -5.37
CA ALA A 262 2.81 1.00 -4.38
C ALA A 262 1.53 1.73 -4.81
N SER A 263 1.68 2.94 -5.38
CA SER A 263 0.54 3.72 -5.91
C SER A 263 -0.18 2.99 -7.03
N ALA A 264 0.56 2.44 -7.99
CA ALA A 264 -0.01 1.69 -9.11
C ALA A 264 -0.69 0.40 -8.64
N GLN A 265 -0.09 -0.32 -7.70
CA GLN A 265 -0.68 -1.54 -7.12
C GLN A 265 -1.97 -1.24 -6.36
N ASN A 266 -2.00 -0.16 -5.57
CA ASN A 266 -3.21 0.25 -4.88
C ASN A 266 -4.32 0.67 -5.85
N GLY A 267 -3.99 1.44 -6.89
CA GLY A 267 -4.97 1.80 -7.91
C GLY A 267 -5.64 0.56 -8.52
N GLN A 268 -4.85 -0.44 -8.91
CA GLN A 268 -5.35 -1.71 -9.43
C GLN A 268 -6.19 -2.47 -8.39
N TYR A 269 -5.71 -2.58 -7.14
CA TYR A 269 -6.39 -3.31 -6.08
C TYR A 269 -7.72 -2.66 -5.69
N TRP A 270 -7.74 -1.34 -5.53
CA TRP A 270 -8.97 -0.58 -5.22
C TRP A 270 -10.00 -0.67 -6.35
N HIS A 271 -9.55 -0.63 -7.61
CA HIS A 271 -10.44 -0.83 -8.75
C HIS A 271 -11.08 -2.21 -8.73
N ASN A 272 -10.27 -3.26 -8.57
CA ASN A 272 -10.73 -4.64 -8.68
C ASN A 272 -11.49 -5.14 -7.43
N GLU A 273 -11.06 -4.72 -6.24
CA GLU A 273 -11.49 -5.31 -4.96
C GLU A 273 -12.27 -4.34 -4.07
N PHE A 274 -12.77 -3.23 -4.62
CA PHE A 274 -13.45 -2.21 -3.84
C PHE A 274 -14.61 -2.76 -3.02
N ALA A 275 -15.56 -3.43 -3.66
CA ALA A 275 -16.77 -3.93 -3.01
C ALA A 275 -16.53 -5.22 -2.19
N SER A 276 -15.59 -6.06 -2.66
CA SER A 276 -15.30 -7.38 -2.07
C SER A 276 -14.41 -7.30 -0.83
N SER A 277 -13.45 -6.37 -0.82
CA SER A 277 -12.41 -6.30 0.20
C SER A 277 -12.33 -4.95 0.90
N ILE A 278 -12.26 -3.83 0.15
CA ILE A 278 -12.02 -2.49 0.72
C ILE A 278 -13.19 -2.03 1.58
N VAL A 279 -14.43 -2.10 1.07
CA VAL A 279 -15.63 -1.66 1.82
C VAL A 279 -15.83 -2.45 3.10
N PRO A 280 -15.75 -3.80 3.13
CA PRO A 280 -15.82 -4.57 4.37
C PRO A 280 -14.72 -4.22 5.38
N ALA A 281 -13.47 -4.08 4.93
CA ALA A 281 -12.36 -3.72 5.80
C ALA A 281 -12.51 -2.32 6.40
N SER A 282 -12.89 -1.33 5.57
CA SER A 282 -13.17 0.03 6.04
C SER A 282 -14.26 0.06 7.10
N ARG A 283 -15.36 -0.66 6.87
CA ARG A 283 -16.45 -0.76 7.85
C ARG A 283 -15.97 -1.39 9.16
N GLN A 284 -15.29 -2.54 9.09
CA GLN A 284 -14.75 -3.23 10.27
C GLN A 284 -13.82 -2.31 11.08
N LEU A 285 -12.93 -1.59 10.41
CA LEU A 285 -11.99 -0.67 11.04
C LEU A 285 -12.72 0.48 11.73
N ARG A 286 -13.61 1.18 11.03
CA ARG A 286 -14.34 2.35 11.54
C ARG A 286 -15.28 1.98 12.69
N ASP A 287 -15.99 0.86 12.58
CA ASP A 287 -16.89 0.36 13.63
C ASP A 287 -16.10 -0.03 14.88
N TYR A 288 -14.97 -0.73 14.71
CA TYR A 288 -14.11 -1.12 15.83
C TYR A 288 -13.51 0.10 16.54
N LEU A 289 -12.90 1.03 15.81
CA LEU A 289 -12.32 2.24 16.39
C LEU A 289 -13.39 3.11 17.06
N GLY A 290 -14.54 3.31 16.42
CA GLY A 290 -15.66 4.07 16.99
C GLY A 290 -16.19 3.46 18.28
N SER A 291 -16.33 2.13 18.35
CA SER A 291 -16.77 1.44 19.56
C SER A 291 -15.77 1.59 20.71
N ARG A 292 -14.47 1.54 20.42
CA ARG A 292 -13.41 1.75 21.43
C ARG A 292 -13.40 3.20 21.93
N CYS A 293 -13.54 4.16 21.02
CA CYS A 293 -13.66 5.56 21.37
C CYS A 293 -14.84 5.84 22.31
N ALA A 294 -16.00 5.25 22.02
CA ALA A 294 -17.18 5.40 22.85
C ALA A 294 -16.99 4.77 24.24
N ALA A 295 -16.37 3.60 24.31
CA ALA A 295 -16.10 2.90 25.57
C ALA A 295 -15.13 3.67 26.47
N ASP A 296 -14.12 4.33 25.91
CA ASP A 296 -13.10 5.06 26.64
C ASP A 296 -13.43 6.56 26.79
N GLY A 297 -14.64 7.00 26.39
CA GLY A 297 -15.14 8.38 26.57
C GLY A 297 -14.53 9.43 25.64
N HIS A 298 -13.88 9.02 24.54
CA HIS A 298 -13.29 9.92 23.56
C HIS A 298 -14.29 10.45 22.52
N GLY A 299 -15.54 9.98 22.52
CA GLY A 299 -16.61 10.39 21.63
C GLY A 299 -17.50 9.22 21.21
N THR A 300 -18.76 9.50 20.86
CA THR A 300 -19.74 8.49 20.47
C THR A 300 -19.62 8.01 19.02
N THR A 301 -18.84 8.73 18.20
CA THR A 301 -18.53 8.40 16.79
C THR A 301 -17.04 8.49 16.54
N LEU A 302 -16.56 7.84 15.49
CA LEU A 302 -15.14 7.93 15.09
C LEU A 302 -14.74 9.38 14.76
N ALA A 303 -15.60 10.13 14.09
CA ALA A 303 -15.36 11.53 13.77
C ALA A 303 -15.23 12.40 15.04
N ALA A 304 -16.12 12.22 16.01
CA ALA A 304 -16.02 12.90 17.32
C ALA A 304 -14.75 12.49 18.08
N CYS A 305 -14.38 11.22 18.01
CA CYS A 305 -13.12 10.72 18.59
C CYS A 305 -11.89 11.39 17.97
N ILE A 306 -11.82 11.44 16.65
CA ILE A 306 -10.71 12.11 15.92
C ILE A 306 -10.63 13.59 16.32
N ALA A 307 -11.77 14.29 16.35
CA ALA A 307 -11.83 15.70 16.73
C ALA A 307 -11.37 15.92 18.19
N ASN A 308 -11.86 15.12 19.15
CA ASN A 308 -11.54 15.23 20.56
C ASN A 308 -10.07 14.85 20.85
N THR A 309 -9.54 13.81 20.23
CA THR A 309 -8.13 13.43 20.37
C THR A 309 -7.21 14.45 19.72
N LYS A 310 -7.60 15.05 18.60
CA LYS A 310 -6.88 16.16 17.97
C LYS A 310 -6.84 17.39 18.89
N ALA A 311 -7.95 17.76 19.50
CA ALA A 311 -8.04 18.89 20.42
C ALA A 311 -7.17 18.68 21.68
N SER A 312 -6.98 17.45 22.14
CA SER A 312 -6.12 17.07 23.26
C SER A 312 -4.63 16.89 22.89
N GLY A 313 -4.25 17.11 21.62
CA GLY A 313 -2.90 16.88 21.13
C GLY A 313 -2.53 15.40 20.88
N SER A 314 -3.55 14.50 20.93
CA SER A 314 -3.36 13.04 20.76
C SER A 314 -3.91 12.50 19.44
N GLY A 315 -4.30 13.38 18.52
CA GLY A 315 -4.98 13.02 17.26
C GLY A 315 -4.07 12.96 16.07
N GLY A 316 -3.89 11.76 15.52
CA GLY A 316 -3.06 11.53 14.36
C GLY A 316 -1.57 11.43 14.67
N TYR A 317 -0.80 11.12 13.66
CA TYR A 317 0.65 11.00 13.72
C TYR A 317 1.33 12.37 13.92
N THR A 318 2.31 12.39 14.82
CA THR A 318 3.22 13.53 15.04
C THR A 318 4.65 13.03 15.16
N ASN A 319 5.61 13.88 14.81
CA ASN A 319 7.03 13.57 14.91
C ASN A 319 7.87 14.85 14.89
N ASP A 320 9.00 14.85 15.59
CA ASP A 320 9.97 15.94 15.67
C ASP A 320 11.31 15.63 14.97
N PHE A 321 11.37 14.53 14.20
CA PHE A 321 12.58 14.15 13.48
C PHE A 321 12.79 15.05 12.27
N LEU A 322 13.94 15.71 12.23
CA LEU A 322 14.33 16.59 11.14
C LEU A 322 15.46 15.96 10.33
N ASP A 323 15.40 16.17 9.03
CA ASP A 323 16.46 15.78 8.09
C ASP A 323 16.58 16.83 6.97
N PRO A 324 17.53 16.71 6.02
CA PRO A 324 17.68 17.69 4.93
C PRO A 324 16.45 17.85 4.02
N VAL A 325 15.50 16.93 4.07
CA VAL A 325 14.28 16.94 3.28
C VAL A 325 13.07 17.35 4.15
N ALA A 326 12.91 16.71 5.32
CA ALA A 326 11.89 17.05 6.31
C ALA A 326 12.43 18.11 7.28
N THR A 327 12.34 19.38 6.91
CA THR A 327 12.96 20.51 7.63
C THR A 327 12.09 21.09 8.76
N GLU A 328 10.86 20.60 8.92
CA GLU A 328 9.92 20.98 9.98
C GLU A 328 9.33 19.75 10.68
N PRO A 329 8.96 19.86 11.98
CA PRO A 329 8.28 18.79 12.69
C PRO A 329 6.86 18.59 12.16
N VAL A 330 6.36 17.36 12.29
CA VAL A 330 4.97 17.03 12.00
C VAL A 330 4.15 17.22 13.26
N VAL A 331 3.37 18.28 13.33
CA VAL A 331 2.55 18.65 14.50
C VAL A 331 1.05 18.68 14.20
N ASP A 332 0.69 18.76 12.93
CA ASP A 332 -0.70 18.83 12.44
C ASP A 332 -0.83 18.33 11.00
N GLN A 333 -2.02 18.41 10.44
CA GLN A 333 -2.28 18.00 9.04
C GLN A 333 -1.53 18.87 8.03
N ALA A 334 -1.37 20.15 8.29
CA ALA A 334 -0.71 21.05 7.35
C ALA A 334 0.80 20.74 7.25
N SER A 335 1.49 20.61 8.37
CA SER A 335 2.89 20.18 8.42
C SER A 335 3.06 18.76 7.85
N ALA A 336 2.12 17.84 8.12
CA ALA A 336 2.12 16.50 7.54
C ALA A 336 2.09 16.56 6.01
N VAL A 337 1.19 17.35 5.41
CA VAL A 337 1.13 17.52 3.94
C VAL A 337 2.44 18.08 3.39
N ARG A 338 3.04 19.08 4.04
CA ARG A 338 4.29 19.69 3.56
C ARG A 338 5.46 18.70 3.64
N VAL A 339 5.63 18.00 4.75
CA VAL A 339 6.68 16.99 4.92
C VAL A 339 6.50 15.82 3.94
N TYR A 340 5.27 15.31 3.78
CA TYR A 340 4.99 14.28 2.76
C TYR A 340 5.35 14.76 1.36
N THR A 341 4.91 15.97 1.00
CA THR A 341 5.18 16.57 -0.33
C THR A 341 6.68 16.72 -0.59
N ALA A 342 7.46 17.18 0.41
CA ALA A 342 8.91 17.28 0.29
C ALA A 342 9.56 15.90 0.01
N ARG A 343 9.09 14.84 0.67
CA ARG A 343 9.58 13.47 0.46
C ARG A 343 9.12 12.84 -0.86
N LEU A 344 8.11 13.39 -1.54
CA LEU A 344 7.75 12.91 -2.88
C LEU A 344 8.84 13.18 -3.91
N THR A 345 9.60 14.25 -3.75
CA THR A 345 10.65 14.68 -4.67
C THR A 345 12.06 14.62 -4.06
N TYR A 346 12.18 14.45 -2.74
CA TYR A 346 13.45 14.50 -2.01
C TYR A 346 14.30 15.74 -2.36
N THR A 347 13.62 16.86 -2.63
CA THR A 347 14.26 18.12 -3.05
C THR A 347 15.11 18.05 -4.32
N PHE A 348 14.98 16.99 -5.12
CA PHE A 348 15.60 16.94 -6.42
C PHE A 348 15.16 18.13 -7.28
N PRO A 349 16.06 18.70 -8.08
CA PRO A 349 15.70 19.77 -9.00
C PRO A 349 14.70 19.25 -10.05
N GLN A 350 13.79 20.14 -10.44
CA GLN A 350 12.85 19.90 -11.52
C GLN A 350 13.51 20.25 -12.87
N ASP A 351 13.34 19.40 -13.85
CA ASP A 351 13.62 19.76 -15.24
C ASP A 351 12.53 20.74 -15.73
N THR A 352 12.87 22.01 -15.76
CA THR A 352 11.94 23.09 -16.13
C THR A 352 11.46 23.00 -17.58
N ALA A 353 12.19 22.31 -18.46
CA ALA A 353 11.76 22.05 -19.83
C ALA A 353 10.58 21.08 -19.92
N GLN A 354 10.39 20.28 -18.86
CA GLN A 354 9.31 19.31 -18.74
C GLN A 354 8.25 19.69 -17.70
N SER A 355 8.35 20.89 -17.10
CA SER A 355 7.35 21.39 -16.12
C SER A 355 6.04 21.78 -16.80
N GLY A 356 4.94 21.83 -16.02
CA GLY A 356 3.65 22.31 -16.47
C GLY A 356 2.85 21.33 -17.35
N ALA A 357 3.30 20.08 -17.50
CA ALA A 357 2.50 19.09 -18.21
C ALA A 357 1.24 18.70 -17.43
N ASP A 358 0.11 18.60 -18.10
CA ASP A 358 -1.13 18.12 -17.49
C ASP A 358 -0.95 16.69 -16.92
N LEU A 359 -1.52 16.43 -15.75
CA LEU A 359 -1.61 15.06 -15.26
C LEU A 359 -2.63 14.27 -16.06
N VAL A 360 -2.22 13.21 -16.71
CA VAL A 360 -3.12 12.13 -17.14
C VAL A 360 -3.29 11.20 -15.93
N ALA A 361 -4.45 11.25 -15.26
CA ALA A 361 -4.68 10.41 -14.09
C ALA A 361 -4.64 8.92 -14.50
N PRO A 362 -3.82 8.09 -13.84
CA PRO A 362 -3.71 6.69 -14.19
C PRO A 362 -5.01 5.94 -13.89
N ARG A 363 -5.31 4.89 -14.68
CA ARG A 363 -6.48 4.04 -14.43
C ARG A 363 -6.41 3.42 -13.04
N GLY A 364 -7.51 3.46 -12.31
CA GLY A 364 -7.61 2.99 -10.93
C GLY A 364 -7.22 4.02 -9.86
N ALA A 365 -6.48 5.08 -10.19
CA ALA A 365 -6.10 6.09 -9.20
C ALA A 365 -7.33 6.77 -8.55
N ALA A 366 -8.34 7.13 -9.34
CA ALA A 366 -9.58 7.72 -8.85
C ALA A 366 -10.40 6.78 -7.94
N ASP A 367 -10.18 5.46 -8.04
CA ASP A 367 -10.91 4.50 -7.21
C ASP A 367 -10.43 4.53 -5.75
N VAL A 368 -9.19 4.91 -5.50
CA VAL A 368 -8.65 5.10 -4.14
C VAL A 368 -9.39 6.23 -3.38
N LEU A 369 -9.96 7.18 -4.10
CA LEU A 369 -10.70 8.31 -3.52
C LEU A 369 -12.18 8.00 -3.25
N ARG A 370 -12.67 6.79 -3.59
CA ARG A 370 -14.12 6.47 -3.52
C ARG A 370 -14.72 6.53 -2.11
N LEU A 371 -13.96 6.20 -1.07
CA LEU A 371 -14.43 6.30 0.31
C LEU A 371 -14.29 7.71 0.88
N ALA A 372 -13.33 8.50 0.39
CA ALA A 372 -13.15 9.89 0.78
C ALA A 372 -14.23 10.81 0.18
N TYR A 373 -14.65 10.53 -1.05
CA TYR A 373 -15.63 11.31 -1.80
C TYR A 373 -16.66 10.38 -2.46
N PRO A 374 -17.53 9.73 -1.66
CA PRO A 374 -18.48 8.74 -2.17
C PRO A 374 -19.55 9.34 -3.10
N GLU A 375 -19.84 10.63 -2.97
CA GLU A 375 -20.80 11.38 -3.79
C GLU A 375 -20.25 11.79 -5.17
N LEU A 376 -18.92 11.78 -5.34
CA LEU A 376 -18.30 12.19 -6.60
C LEU A 376 -18.14 11.00 -7.56
N HIS A 377 -18.30 11.26 -8.86
CA HIS A 377 -18.00 10.28 -9.91
C HIS A 377 -16.51 10.31 -10.31
N ALA A 378 -16.11 9.37 -11.16
CA ALA A 378 -14.71 9.14 -11.50
C ALA A 378 -14.01 10.38 -12.07
N ASP A 379 -14.68 11.15 -12.95
CA ASP A 379 -14.10 12.34 -13.57
C ASP A 379 -13.85 13.46 -12.56
N GLN A 380 -14.75 13.64 -11.58
CA GLN A 380 -14.57 14.59 -10.49
C GLN A 380 -13.41 14.18 -9.58
N ARG A 381 -13.29 12.89 -9.25
CA ARG A 381 -12.13 12.38 -8.49
C ARG A 381 -10.82 12.49 -9.27
N ASN A 382 -10.83 12.29 -10.59
CA ASN A 382 -9.68 12.58 -11.45
C ASN A 382 -9.31 14.06 -11.44
N ALA A 383 -10.27 14.97 -11.39
CA ALA A 383 -10.00 16.41 -11.25
C ALA A 383 -9.33 16.75 -9.91
N ILE A 384 -9.69 16.06 -8.80
CA ILE A 384 -8.99 16.19 -7.52
C ILE A 384 -7.53 15.74 -7.66
N LEU A 385 -7.27 14.59 -8.27
CA LEU A 385 -5.91 14.10 -8.50
C LEU A 385 -5.07 15.09 -9.31
N LYS A 386 -5.63 15.67 -10.37
CA LYS A 386 -4.98 16.70 -11.18
C LYS A 386 -4.65 17.96 -10.38
N ALA A 387 -5.62 18.46 -9.61
CA ALA A 387 -5.46 19.69 -8.83
C ALA A 387 -4.48 19.57 -7.67
N THR A 388 -4.22 18.35 -7.18
CA THR A 388 -3.34 18.07 -6.04
C THR A 388 -2.00 17.45 -6.45
N ALA A 389 -1.79 17.17 -7.74
CA ALA A 389 -0.59 16.54 -8.25
C ALA A 389 0.67 17.40 -8.05
N LEU A 390 1.80 16.72 -7.97
CA LEU A 390 3.10 17.37 -8.19
C LEU A 390 3.16 17.89 -9.64
N ASP A 391 3.94 18.94 -9.84
CA ASP A 391 4.30 19.32 -11.20
C ASP A 391 5.15 18.22 -11.88
N SER A 392 5.23 18.24 -13.20
CA SER A 392 6.03 17.31 -14.00
C SER A 392 7.52 17.70 -14.00
N GLY A 393 8.38 16.81 -14.50
CA GLY A 393 9.81 17.09 -14.68
C GLY A 393 10.68 16.75 -13.47
N TYR A 394 10.16 16.17 -12.39
CA TYR A 394 10.99 15.60 -11.31
C TYR A 394 11.52 14.21 -11.70
N PRO A 395 12.61 13.73 -11.08
CA PRO A 395 13.13 12.40 -11.35
C PRO A 395 12.07 11.31 -11.28
N LEU A 396 12.21 10.28 -12.12
CA LEU A 396 11.27 9.16 -12.27
C LEU A 396 9.88 9.56 -12.81
N TRP A 397 9.74 10.79 -13.31
CA TRP A 397 8.52 11.17 -13.99
C TRP A 397 8.44 10.54 -15.38
N GLN A 398 7.29 9.95 -15.68
CA GLN A 398 6.97 9.44 -17.01
C GLN A 398 5.70 10.11 -17.52
N SER A 399 5.72 10.59 -18.75
CA SER A 399 4.56 11.23 -19.38
C SER A 399 3.40 10.27 -19.61
N SER A 400 3.65 8.95 -19.57
CA SER A 400 2.68 7.92 -19.94
C SER A 400 1.80 7.43 -18.78
N ASP A 401 2.20 7.56 -17.51
CA ASP A 401 1.49 6.93 -16.41
C ASP A 401 1.10 7.81 -15.22
N GLY A 402 1.79 8.92 -14.98
CA GLY A 402 1.44 9.90 -13.95
C GLY A 402 1.52 9.47 -12.49
N TRP A 403 1.84 8.20 -12.17
CA TRP A 403 1.87 7.69 -10.80
C TRP A 403 2.87 8.42 -9.91
N GLN A 404 3.99 8.84 -10.44
CA GLN A 404 5.02 9.60 -9.72
C GLN A 404 4.47 10.91 -9.15
N ARG A 405 3.49 11.54 -9.81
CA ARG A 405 2.97 12.86 -9.49
C ARG A 405 1.84 12.88 -8.46
N ILE A 406 1.27 11.71 -8.11
CA ILE A 406 0.13 11.66 -7.20
C ILE A 406 0.55 11.99 -5.77
N ASN A 407 -0.11 13.00 -5.19
CA ASN A 407 0.05 13.39 -3.79
C ASN A 407 -1.17 12.89 -2.98
N TRP A 408 -1.07 11.68 -2.44
CA TRP A 408 -2.16 11.06 -1.69
C TRP A 408 -2.56 11.82 -0.43
N ALA A 409 -1.59 12.49 0.26
CA ALA A 409 -1.89 13.30 1.44
C ALA A 409 -2.80 14.49 1.13
N LYS A 410 -2.64 15.09 -0.06
CA LYS A 410 -3.52 16.16 -0.54
C LYS A 410 -4.82 15.61 -1.09
N ALA A 411 -4.76 14.60 -1.94
CA ALA A 411 -5.92 14.12 -2.68
C ALA A 411 -6.97 13.45 -1.79
N LEU A 412 -6.57 12.69 -0.77
CA LEU A 412 -7.48 11.97 0.12
C LEU A 412 -8.13 12.85 1.20
N CYS A 413 -7.56 14.03 1.48
CA CYS A 413 -8.10 14.96 2.47
C CYS A 413 -8.07 16.39 1.92
N ALA A 414 -9.05 16.72 1.10
CA ALA A 414 -9.21 18.05 0.52
C ALA A 414 -10.65 18.56 0.68
N ARG A 415 -10.81 19.88 0.64
CA ARG A 415 -12.10 20.52 0.42
C ARG A 415 -12.28 20.73 -1.07
N VAL A 416 -13.33 20.15 -1.63
CA VAL A 416 -13.68 20.22 -3.05
C VAL A 416 -14.89 21.13 -3.21
N THR A 417 -14.79 22.16 -4.04
CA THR A 417 -15.92 23.03 -4.38
C THR A 417 -16.39 22.68 -5.80
N LEU A 418 -17.66 22.34 -5.92
CA LEU A 418 -18.31 22.14 -7.22
C LEU A 418 -18.96 23.43 -7.68
N ASP A 419 -18.93 23.70 -8.98
CA ASP A 419 -19.66 24.78 -9.58
C ASP A 419 -21.17 24.45 -9.76
N LYS A 420 -21.91 25.36 -10.37
CA LYS A 420 -23.36 25.20 -10.62
C LYS A 420 -23.68 24.06 -11.63
N HIS A 421 -22.68 23.54 -12.34
CA HIS A 421 -22.85 22.45 -13.30
C HIS A 421 -22.42 21.10 -12.70
N GLY A 422 -21.87 21.12 -11.48
CA GLY A 422 -21.33 19.95 -10.80
C GLY A 422 -19.86 19.66 -11.15
N ASP A 423 -19.19 20.55 -11.88
CA ASP A 423 -17.76 20.39 -12.18
C ASP A 423 -16.91 20.85 -10.99
N VAL A 424 -15.72 20.26 -10.84
CA VAL A 424 -14.77 20.65 -9.79
C VAL A 424 -14.16 22.01 -10.11
N ALA A 425 -14.61 23.04 -9.39
CA ALA A 425 -14.15 24.42 -9.56
C ALA A 425 -12.91 24.73 -8.72
N LYS A 426 -12.77 24.12 -7.53
CA LYS A 426 -11.64 24.36 -6.61
C LYS A 426 -11.36 23.12 -5.76
N VAL A 427 -10.07 22.89 -5.48
CA VAL A 427 -9.60 21.89 -4.53
C VAL A 427 -8.60 22.53 -3.58
N GLU A 428 -8.80 22.41 -2.27
CA GLU A 428 -7.96 22.98 -1.22
C GLU A 428 -7.54 21.87 -0.25
N ALA A 429 -6.24 21.63 -0.16
CA ALA A 429 -5.68 20.63 0.75
C ALA A 429 -5.38 21.22 2.14
N ALA A 430 -4.99 20.36 3.10
CA ALA A 430 -4.81 20.72 4.50
C ALA A 430 -3.65 21.71 4.75
N ASP A 431 -2.71 21.85 3.81
CA ASP A 431 -1.65 22.86 3.85
C ASP A 431 -2.11 24.27 3.40
N GLN A 432 -3.31 24.37 2.84
CA GLN A 432 -3.92 25.60 2.37
C GLN A 432 -5.04 26.08 3.28
N VAL A 433 -5.81 25.15 3.85
CA VAL A 433 -6.95 25.43 4.74
C VAL A 433 -7.01 24.42 5.87
N ALA A 434 -7.55 24.84 7.02
CA ALA A 434 -7.78 23.90 8.12
C ALA A 434 -8.91 22.93 7.76
N LEU A 435 -8.63 21.62 7.83
CA LEU A 435 -9.58 20.57 7.53
C LEU A 435 -9.78 19.65 8.72
N THR A 436 -10.98 19.10 8.85
CA THR A 436 -11.31 18.00 9.77
C THR A 436 -11.41 16.65 9.06
N GLY A 437 -11.42 16.67 7.73
CA GLY A 437 -11.53 15.55 6.82
C GLY A 437 -11.85 16.01 5.40
N PRO A 438 -12.02 15.10 4.44
CA PRO A 438 -12.47 15.44 3.10
C PRO A 438 -13.89 16.00 3.11
N SER A 439 -14.17 16.95 2.22
CA SER A 439 -15.49 17.56 2.12
C SER A 439 -15.79 18.05 0.72
N VAL A 440 -17.07 18.05 0.34
CA VAL A 440 -17.58 18.58 -0.92
C VAL A 440 -18.56 19.71 -0.64
N VAL A 441 -18.38 20.85 -1.27
CA VAL A 441 -19.19 22.05 -1.13
C VAL A 441 -19.74 22.44 -2.51
N ASN A 442 -21.04 22.70 -2.60
CA ASN A 442 -21.64 23.24 -3.81
C ASN A 442 -21.60 24.77 -3.77
N ALA A 443 -21.09 25.41 -4.81
CA ALA A 443 -20.92 26.88 -4.89
C ALA A 443 -22.21 27.67 -4.63
N GLN A 444 -23.36 27.10 -4.94
CA GLN A 444 -24.67 27.74 -4.69
C GLN A 444 -24.96 28.02 -3.21
N TYR A 445 -24.27 27.34 -2.31
CA TYR A 445 -24.40 27.49 -0.85
C TYR A 445 -23.24 28.25 -0.22
N ALA A 446 -22.13 28.45 -0.96
CA ALA A 446 -20.93 29.13 -0.44
C ALA A 446 -21.16 30.67 -0.29
N ASP A 447 -21.99 31.29 -1.14
CA ASP A 447 -22.31 32.72 -1.08
C ASP A 447 -23.35 33.08 0.01
N ALA A 448 -24.04 32.10 0.59
CA ALA A 448 -25.01 32.32 1.66
C ALA A 448 -24.38 32.53 3.04
N GLY A 449 -23.05 32.34 3.17
CA GLY A 449 -22.31 32.36 4.44
C GLY A 449 -21.81 33.72 4.92
N ASN A 450 -22.07 34.83 4.21
CA ASN A 450 -21.57 36.17 4.56
C ASN A 450 -22.65 37.11 5.18
N HIS A 451 -23.58 36.55 5.97
CA HIS A 451 -24.38 37.39 6.88
C HIS A 451 -23.89 37.18 8.34
N PRO A 452 -23.76 38.29 9.12
CA PRO A 452 -23.32 38.17 10.51
C PRO A 452 -24.35 37.35 11.28
N ALA A 453 -23.85 36.31 11.99
CA ALA A 453 -24.64 35.41 12.79
C ALA A 453 -25.45 36.17 13.84
N SER A 454 -26.79 36.17 13.69
CA SER A 454 -27.70 36.34 14.80
C SER A 454 -27.93 34.95 15.40
N ASP A 455 -27.70 34.86 16.70
CA ASP A 455 -27.95 33.69 17.54
C ASP A 455 -29.26 32.99 17.20
N SER A 456 -29.18 31.75 16.74
CA SER A 456 -30.11 30.67 17.12
C SER A 456 -29.82 29.36 16.36
N SER A 457 -29.86 28.26 17.10
CA SER A 457 -29.97 26.86 16.71
C SER A 457 -28.69 26.17 16.16
N ALA A 458 -28.00 25.53 17.07
CA ALA A 458 -27.25 24.29 16.82
C ALA A 458 -28.21 23.24 16.26
N GLY A 459 -27.98 22.85 15.01
CA GLY A 459 -28.71 21.75 14.38
C GLY A 459 -28.44 21.72 12.88
N GLU A 460 -27.88 20.62 12.41
CA GLU A 460 -27.81 20.23 11.00
C GLU A 460 -26.59 20.63 10.15
N ASN A 461 -25.38 20.40 10.67
CA ASN A 461 -24.21 20.21 9.76
C ASN A 461 -23.31 19.04 10.19
N SER A 462 -23.87 18.03 10.88
CA SER A 462 -23.13 16.81 11.29
C SER A 462 -23.28 15.61 10.36
N ALA A 463 -23.84 15.76 9.16
CA ALA A 463 -24.20 14.63 8.30
C ALA A 463 -23.04 14.09 7.42
N ILE A 464 -21.88 14.75 7.36
CA ILE A 464 -20.80 14.37 6.43
C ILE A 464 -19.64 13.64 7.12
N ALA A 465 -19.60 13.61 8.45
CA ALA A 465 -18.57 12.89 9.21
C ALA A 465 -18.91 11.41 9.48
N ALA A 466 -20.10 10.94 9.13
CA ALA A 466 -20.41 9.51 9.09
C ALA A 466 -19.99 8.98 7.72
N GLY A 467 -19.13 7.98 7.68
CA GLY A 467 -18.77 7.29 6.43
C GLY A 467 -20.00 6.91 5.62
N PRO A 468 -19.86 6.44 4.38
CA PRO A 468 -20.96 6.31 3.42
C PRO A 468 -22.17 5.64 4.05
N ASP A 469 -23.35 6.27 3.89
CA ASP A 469 -24.61 5.81 4.48
C ASP A 469 -24.84 4.32 4.16
N LEU A 470 -25.22 3.56 5.18
CA LEU A 470 -25.54 2.14 5.07
C LEU A 470 -26.57 1.85 3.96
N ALA A 471 -27.42 2.82 3.60
CA ALA A 471 -28.40 2.68 2.54
C ALA A 471 -27.72 2.67 1.15
N THR A 472 -26.75 3.53 0.93
CA THR A 472 -26.00 3.61 -0.34
C THR A 472 -25.12 2.36 -0.54
N LEU A 473 -24.50 1.85 0.55
CA LEU A 473 -23.73 0.61 0.52
C LEU A 473 -24.63 -0.64 0.35
N ARG A 474 -25.86 -0.62 0.91
CA ARG A 474 -26.84 -1.72 0.72
C ARG A 474 -27.38 -1.78 -0.71
N ALA A 475 -27.50 -0.67 -1.40
CA ALA A 475 -27.92 -0.65 -2.81
C ALA A 475 -26.87 -1.29 -3.74
N ALA A 476 -25.58 -1.12 -3.43
CA ALA A 476 -24.49 -1.74 -4.17
C ALA A 476 -24.32 -3.25 -3.86
N GLN A 477 -24.85 -3.74 -2.73
CA GLN A 477 -24.75 -5.14 -2.33
C GLN A 477 -25.91 -6.04 -2.80
N ARG A 478 -27.04 -5.47 -3.26
CA ARG A 478 -28.21 -6.27 -3.66
C ARG A 478 -27.95 -7.31 -4.77
N PRO A 479 -27.10 -7.08 -5.78
CA PRO A 479 -26.79 -8.11 -6.77
C PRO A 479 -25.94 -9.27 -6.23
N ALA A 480 -25.03 -8.99 -5.29
CA ALA A 480 -24.07 -9.98 -4.77
C ALA A 480 -24.70 -11.02 -3.83
N LEU A 481 -25.69 -10.63 -3.00
CA LEU A 481 -26.37 -11.54 -2.07
C LEU A 481 -27.26 -12.58 -2.80
N ILE A 482 -27.82 -12.23 -3.96
CA ILE A 482 -28.60 -13.18 -4.77
C ILE A 482 -27.66 -14.23 -5.40
N SER A 483 -26.44 -13.85 -5.76
CA SER A 483 -25.46 -14.77 -6.36
C SER A 483 -24.90 -15.78 -5.34
N VAL A 484 -24.71 -15.39 -4.07
CA VAL A 484 -24.22 -16.29 -3.02
C VAL A 484 -25.28 -17.30 -2.58
N ALA A 485 -26.57 -16.92 -2.52
CA ALA A 485 -27.65 -17.83 -2.18
C ALA A 485 -27.87 -18.92 -3.25
N ILE A 486 -27.65 -18.60 -4.52
CA ILE A 486 -27.74 -19.57 -5.62
C ILE A 486 -26.50 -20.47 -5.66
N GLY A 487 -25.31 -19.96 -5.34
CA GLY A 487 -24.06 -20.73 -5.29
C GLY A 487 -24.08 -21.84 -4.25
N THR A 488 -24.65 -21.61 -3.06
CA THR A 488 -24.74 -22.60 -1.98
C THR A 488 -25.74 -23.70 -2.29
N ALA A 489 -26.84 -23.41 -2.98
CA ALA A 489 -27.81 -24.42 -3.41
C ALA A 489 -27.22 -25.37 -4.50
N VAL A 490 -26.37 -24.88 -5.39
CA VAL A 490 -25.73 -25.70 -6.45
C VAL A 490 -24.63 -26.59 -5.88
N ILE A 491 -23.89 -26.18 -4.85
CA ILE A 491 -22.85 -27.00 -4.20
C ILE A 491 -23.48 -28.21 -3.48
N ALA A 492 -24.67 -28.06 -2.89
CA ALA A 492 -25.39 -29.16 -2.23
C ALA A 492 -25.88 -30.22 -3.21
N ILE A 493 -26.23 -29.87 -4.46
CA ILE A 493 -26.71 -30.79 -5.49
C ILE A 493 -25.55 -31.53 -6.17
N VAL A 494 -24.39 -30.90 -6.34
CA VAL A 494 -23.19 -31.50 -6.97
C VAL A 494 -22.45 -32.43 -6.01
N GLY A 495 -22.57 -32.25 -4.68
CA GLY A 495 -21.98 -33.11 -3.66
C GLY A 495 -22.60 -34.53 -3.62
N GLY A 496 -23.87 -34.68 -4.04
CA GLY A 496 -24.61 -35.96 -4.04
C GLY A 496 -24.25 -36.92 -5.21
N ILE A 497 -23.57 -36.43 -6.25
CA ILE A 497 -23.28 -37.23 -7.47
C ILE A 497 -21.83 -37.76 -7.53
N ARG A 498 -20.98 -37.46 -6.56
CA ARG A 498 -19.54 -37.81 -6.56
C ARG A 498 -19.17 -39.17 -5.98
N THR A 499 -20.13 -40.06 -5.73
CA THR A 499 -19.83 -41.42 -5.25
C THR A 499 -19.69 -42.47 -6.35
N VAL A 500 -19.84 -42.14 -7.63
CA VAL A 500 -19.63 -43.07 -8.73
C VAL A 500 -18.79 -42.40 -9.83
N ARG A 501 -17.47 -42.48 -9.76
CA ARG A 501 -16.51 -42.66 -10.85
C ARG A 501 -15.08 -42.25 -10.45
N ARG A 502 -14.43 -43.15 -9.75
CA ARG A 502 -12.96 -43.23 -9.78
C ARG A 502 -12.55 -43.95 -11.07
N LYS A 503 -12.16 -43.19 -12.10
CA LYS A 503 -11.18 -43.58 -13.15
C LYS A 503 -11.19 -42.50 -14.25
N SER A 504 -10.33 -41.47 -14.10
CA SER A 504 -9.71 -40.71 -15.19
C SER A 504 -8.99 -39.48 -14.56
N LYS A 505 -7.94 -39.75 -13.83
CA LYS A 505 -6.99 -38.71 -13.39
C LYS A 505 -5.69 -39.00 -14.14
N ASN A 506 -5.42 -38.35 -15.26
CA ASN A 506 -4.04 -38.19 -15.77
C ASN A 506 -3.89 -37.24 -16.98
N GLN A 507 -4.90 -36.47 -17.37
CA GLN A 507 -4.75 -35.61 -18.56
C GLN A 507 -5.07 -34.10 -18.39
N LEU A 508 -5.40 -33.62 -17.18
CA LEU A 508 -5.74 -32.19 -16.95
C LEU A 508 -4.75 -31.46 -16.03
N GLN A 509 -3.55 -32.00 -15.83
CA GLN A 509 -2.55 -31.44 -14.91
C GLN A 509 -1.40 -30.69 -15.60
N ARG A 510 -1.51 -30.33 -16.87
CA ARG A 510 -0.41 -29.65 -17.60
C ARG A 510 -0.69 -28.22 -18.10
N SER A 511 -1.76 -27.56 -17.68
CA SER A 511 -2.05 -26.18 -18.12
C SER A 511 -2.41 -25.17 -17.02
N PHE A 512 -2.09 -25.45 -15.74
CA PHE A 512 -2.14 -24.40 -14.72
C PHE A 512 -0.71 -24.06 -14.30
N SER A 513 -0.25 -22.92 -14.79
CA SER A 513 1.07 -22.37 -14.62
C SER A 513 1.32 -21.88 -13.19
N GLN A 514 2.54 -21.85 -12.86
CA GLN A 514 3.38 -21.47 -11.73
C GLN A 514 2.87 -20.43 -10.69
N SER A 515 1.76 -19.72 -10.92
CA SER A 515 1.26 -18.69 -9.98
C SER A 515 0.47 -19.25 -8.78
N SER A 516 -0.04 -20.47 -8.87
CA SER A 516 -0.87 -21.08 -7.80
C SER A 516 -0.06 -21.83 -6.74
N VAL A 517 1.17 -22.20 -7.02
CA VAL A 517 2.03 -22.98 -6.09
C VAL A 517 2.61 -22.11 -4.99
N TRP A 518 2.89 -20.82 -5.28
CA TRP A 518 3.45 -19.88 -4.31
C TRP A 518 2.48 -19.48 -3.18
N ARG A 519 1.20 -19.41 -3.45
CA ARG A 519 0.19 -19.05 -2.44
C ARG A 519 -0.01 -20.12 -1.35
N PHE A 520 0.27 -21.38 -1.66
CA PHE A 520 0.09 -22.48 -0.69
C PHE A 520 1.29 -22.67 0.26
N THR A 521 2.49 -22.32 -0.16
CA THR A 521 3.70 -22.46 0.66
C THR A 521 3.81 -21.37 1.73
N GLU A 522 3.44 -20.12 1.42
CA GLU A 522 3.42 -19.04 2.44
C GLU A 522 2.35 -19.28 3.51
N PHE A 523 1.17 -19.77 3.16
CA PHE A 523 0.11 -20.04 4.13
C PHE A 523 0.46 -21.20 5.10
N ALA A 524 1.19 -22.19 4.64
CA ALA A 524 1.64 -23.28 5.51
C ALA A 524 2.74 -22.83 6.50
N PHE A 525 3.58 -21.87 6.12
CA PHE A 525 4.65 -21.36 6.97
C PHE A 525 4.14 -20.44 8.09
N MET A 526 3.14 -19.59 7.81
CA MET A 526 2.50 -18.71 8.81
C MET A 526 1.76 -19.51 9.89
N ARG A 527 1.10 -20.61 9.55
CA ARG A 527 0.44 -21.48 10.54
C ARG A 527 1.41 -22.24 11.45
N CYS A 528 2.60 -22.59 11.00
CA CYS A 528 3.59 -23.27 11.84
C CYS A 528 4.25 -22.35 12.89
N ARG A 529 4.29 -21.02 12.69
CA ARG A 529 4.81 -20.08 13.71
C ARG A 529 3.84 -19.82 14.88
N LEU A 530 2.55 -20.06 14.71
CA LEU A 530 1.52 -19.76 15.73
C LEU A 530 1.29 -20.89 16.75
N HIS A 531 2.00 -22.02 16.68
CA HIS A 531 1.73 -23.20 17.52
C HIS A 531 2.94 -23.76 18.28
N LEU A 532 3.96 -22.94 18.58
CA LEU A 532 5.03 -23.34 19.49
C LEU A 532 4.80 -22.76 20.89
N PRO A 533 4.79 -23.59 21.94
CA PRO A 533 4.70 -23.13 23.32
C PRO A 533 5.98 -22.37 23.73
N PRO A 534 5.92 -21.49 24.75
CA PRO A 534 7.06 -20.70 25.18
C PRO A 534 8.17 -21.61 25.72
N ILE A 535 9.39 -21.38 25.23
CA ILE A 535 10.59 -22.08 25.67
C ILE A 535 11.05 -21.47 27.01
N PRO A 536 11.37 -22.28 28.03
CA PRO A 536 11.93 -21.79 29.30
C PRO A 536 13.33 -21.18 29.09
N SER A 537 13.58 -20.06 29.71
CA SER A 537 14.85 -19.36 29.76
C SER A 537 15.93 -20.23 30.42
N GLY A 538 16.92 -20.63 29.64
CA GLY A 538 18.15 -21.22 30.16
C GLY A 538 18.61 -22.48 29.44
N LEU A 539 19.16 -22.38 28.24
CA LEU A 539 20.08 -23.35 27.67
C LEU A 539 20.92 -22.73 26.54
N PRO A 540 22.17 -23.16 26.33
CA PRO A 540 23.14 -22.49 25.47
C PRO A 540 22.90 -22.77 23.99
N THR A 541 23.34 -21.83 23.17
CA THR A 541 23.36 -21.82 21.71
C THR A 541 23.79 -23.15 21.10
N VAL A 542 22.97 -23.72 20.21
CA VAL A 542 23.27 -24.93 19.45
C VAL A 542 23.70 -24.54 18.04
N PRO A 543 24.90 -24.91 17.60
CA PRO A 543 25.32 -24.77 16.21
C PRO A 543 24.88 -25.99 15.37
N GLY A 544 24.27 -25.74 14.21
CA GLY A 544 24.59 -26.48 13.00
C GLY A 544 24.09 -27.91 12.79
N ASN A 545 22.95 -28.38 13.36
CA ASN A 545 22.49 -29.75 13.08
C ASN A 545 20.99 -29.95 12.88
N TRP A 546 20.25 -28.91 12.45
CA TRP A 546 18.78 -29.02 12.28
C TRP A 546 18.36 -29.84 11.04
N CYS A 547 19.18 -29.82 9.99
CA CYS A 547 18.88 -30.56 8.76
C CYS A 547 19.04 -32.08 8.87
N LYS A 548 19.83 -32.57 9.83
CA LYS A 548 20.03 -34.02 10.01
C LYS A 548 18.89 -34.74 10.73
N ALA A 549 18.03 -34.01 11.45
CA ALA A 549 16.97 -34.62 12.25
C ALA A 549 15.70 -34.95 11.44
N ASN A 550 15.53 -34.40 10.22
CA ASN A 550 14.29 -34.49 9.45
C ASN A 550 14.40 -35.20 8.09
N ASN A 551 15.42 -36.03 7.88
CA ASN A 551 15.58 -36.89 6.68
C ASN A 551 15.50 -36.15 5.32
N HIS A 552 15.95 -34.89 5.23
CA HIS A 552 16.08 -34.15 3.98
C HIS A 552 17.48 -34.27 3.41
N GLY A 553 17.59 -34.46 2.10
CA GLY A 553 18.87 -34.56 1.39
C GLY A 553 19.65 -33.23 1.40
N PRO A 554 20.95 -33.25 1.12
CA PRO A 554 21.83 -32.07 1.21
C PRO A 554 21.47 -30.93 0.24
N ASN A 555 20.56 -31.14 -0.69
CA ASN A 555 20.09 -30.12 -1.67
C ASN A 555 18.75 -29.47 -1.30
N ASP A 556 18.11 -29.89 -0.20
CA ASP A 556 16.78 -29.39 0.19
C ASP A 556 16.82 -28.23 1.20
N CYS A 557 18.01 -27.85 1.64
CA CYS A 557 18.22 -26.71 2.54
C CYS A 557 18.72 -25.50 1.73
N MET A 558 17.86 -24.87 0.96
CA MET A 558 18.17 -23.54 0.40
C MET A 558 17.85 -22.46 1.44
N PRO A 559 18.70 -21.42 1.58
CA PRO A 559 18.39 -20.28 2.42
C PRO A 559 17.17 -19.56 1.87
N ILE A 560 16.20 -19.33 2.75
CA ILE A 560 14.99 -18.55 2.43
C ILE A 560 15.43 -17.09 2.37
N ASP A 561 15.43 -16.50 1.17
CA ASP A 561 15.58 -15.06 1.00
C ASP A 561 14.32 -14.37 1.56
N LEU A 562 14.41 -13.85 2.77
CA LEU A 562 13.48 -12.87 3.30
C LEU A 562 13.76 -11.54 2.58
N GLN A 563 12.98 -11.25 1.58
CA GLN A 563 12.97 -9.95 0.90
C GLN A 563 12.16 -8.92 1.67
#